data_fbb03429704bf1eaceff8aff85072fdb
#
_entry.id   fbb03429704bf1eaceff8aff85072fdb
#
_cell.length_a   1.000
_cell.length_b   1.000
_cell.length_c   1.000
_cell.angle_alpha   90.00
_cell.angle_beta   90.00
_cell.angle_gamma   90.00
#
_symmetry.space_group_name_H-M   'P 1'
#
loop_
_entity.id
_entity.type
_entity.pdbx_description
1 polymer ?
#
loop_
_entity_poly.entity_id
_entity_poly.type
_entity_poly.pdbx_seq_one_letter_code
_entity_poly.pdbx_strand_id
1 'polypeptide(L)' 'MPLVNISVPGISCAHCKSSIEGALRPLAGVEKADVNIEAKTVEVAYGAPTTLEAITEAIEDQGYNVASHNVTAN' A
#
# COMPACT_ATOMS: atom_id res chain seq x y z
N MET A 1 15.05 0.83 5.66
CA MET A 1 13.84 1.40 5.07
C MET A 1 12.62 0.85 5.78
N PRO A 2 11.71 1.72 6.16
CA PRO A 2 10.50 1.23 6.81
C PRO A 2 9.66 0.36 5.87
N LEU A 3 9.05 -0.64 6.45
CA LEU A 3 8.15 -1.52 5.74
C LEU A 3 6.79 -1.42 6.42
N VAL A 4 5.75 -1.15 5.67
CA VAL A 4 4.42 -1.03 6.23
C VAL A 4 3.53 -2.12 5.61
N ASN A 5 2.70 -2.69 6.45
CA ASN A 5 1.71 -3.68 6.06
C ASN A 5 0.33 -3.05 6.28
N ILE A 6 -0.42 -2.91 5.21
CA ILE A 6 -1.69 -2.19 5.26
C ILE A 6 -2.82 -3.18 4.98
N SER A 7 -3.80 -3.21 5.86
CA SER A 7 -4.97 -4.08 5.68
C SER A 7 -6.02 -3.35 4.85
N VAL A 8 -6.34 -3.93 3.69
CA VAL A 8 -7.32 -3.36 2.76
C VAL A 8 -8.33 -4.45 2.41
N PRO A 9 -9.39 -4.58 3.20
CA PRO A 9 -10.33 -5.69 3.03
C PRO A 9 -11.08 -5.69 1.70
N GLY A 10 -11.06 -4.57 0.98
CA GLY A 10 -11.72 -4.49 -0.34
C GLY A 10 -10.96 -5.15 -1.46
N ILE A 11 -9.73 -5.60 -1.23
CA ILE A 11 -8.96 -6.30 -2.24
C ILE A 11 -9.59 -7.68 -2.48
N SER A 12 -9.94 -7.96 -3.73
CA SER A 12 -10.62 -9.23 -4.02
C SER A 12 -10.16 -9.90 -5.31
N CYS A 13 -9.33 -9.23 -6.12
CA CYS A 13 -8.91 -9.82 -7.39
C CYS A 13 -7.61 -9.18 -7.88
N ALA A 14 -7.04 -9.76 -8.93
CA ALA A 14 -5.80 -9.28 -9.51
C ALA A 14 -5.90 -7.85 -10.03
N HIS A 15 -7.08 -7.43 -10.43
CA HIS A 15 -7.31 -6.08 -10.90
C HIS A 15 -7.08 -5.06 -9.77
N CYS A 16 -7.54 -5.39 -8.58
CA CYS A 16 -7.32 -4.55 -7.40
C CYS A 16 -5.85 -4.43 -7.10
N LYS A 17 -5.13 -5.55 -7.21
CA LYS A 17 -3.68 -5.55 -7.02
C LYS A 17 -3.00 -4.58 -7.98
N SER A 18 -3.31 -4.66 -9.26
CA SER A 18 -2.72 -3.77 -10.27
C SER A 18 -3.03 -2.31 -9.99
N SER A 19 -4.28 -2.02 -9.61
CA SER A 19 -4.70 -0.65 -9.33
C SER A 19 -3.93 -0.05 -8.17
N ILE A 20 -3.79 -0.80 -7.09
CA ILE A 20 -3.12 -0.31 -5.89
C ILE A 20 -1.62 -0.15 -6.16
N GLU A 21 -1.00 -1.15 -6.78
CA GLU A 21 0.42 -1.06 -7.11
C GLU A 21 0.70 0.10 -8.04
N GLY A 22 -0.17 0.30 -9.02
CA GLY A 22 -0.04 1.40 -9.95
C GLY A 22 -0.20 2.77 -9.29
N ALA A 23 -0.95 2.84 -8.20
CA ALA A 23 -1.11 4.08 -7.46
C ALA A 23 0.08 4.37 -6.55
N LEU A 24 0.74 3.34 -6.06
CA LEU A 24 1.82 3.49 -5.09
C LEU A 24 3.19 3.66 -5.73
N ARG A 25 3.45 2.95 -6.82
CA ARG A 25 4.78 2.97 -7.44
C ARG A 25 5.25 4.35 -7.89
N PRO A 26 4.38 5.24 -8.40
CA PRO A 26 4.84 6.57 -8.81
C PRO A 26 5.19 7.48 -7.65
N LEU A 27 4.84 7.12 -6.43
CA LEU A 27 5.14 7.97 -5.27
C LEU A 27 6.64 7.99 -5.02
N ALA A 28 7.18 9.20 -4.89
CA ALA A 28 8.61 9.36 -4.62
C ALA A 28 8.95 8.73 -3.27
N GLY A 29 9.94 7.86 -3.26
CA GLY A 29 10.35 7.20 -2.03
C GLY A 29 9.79 5.79 -1.86
N VAL A 30 8.84 5.39 -2.67
CA VAL A 30 8.34 4.01 -2.65
C VAL A 30 9.30 3.13 -3.44
N GLU A 31 9.89 2.15 -2.76
CA GLU A 31 10.80 1.23 -3.41
C GLU A 31 10.10 -0.05 -3.85
N LYS A 32 9.10 -0.48 -3.07
CA LYS A 32 8.41 -1.71 -3.37
C LYS A 32 6.96 -1.59 -2.93
N ALA A 33 6.06 -2.06 -3.75
CA ALA A 33 4.65 -2.14 -3.39
C ALA A 33 4.17 -3.52 -3.84
N ASP A 34 3.71 -4.32 -2.89
CA ASP A 34 3.33 -5.70 -3.13
C ASP A 34 1.98 -5.96 -2.48
N VAL A 35 1.01 -6.37 -3.27
CA VAL A 35 -0.35 -6.62 -2.80
C VAL A 35 -0.56 -8.12 -2.66
N ASN A 36 -1.04 -8.54 -1.50
CA ASN A 36 -1.41 -9.92 -1.25
C ASN A 36 -2.92 -10.03 -1.27
N ILE A 37 -3.45 -10.66 -2.31
CA ILE A 37 -4.90 -10.78 -2.48
C ILE A 37 -5.50 -11.72 -1.43
N GLU A 38 -4.81 -12.78 -1.12
CA GLU A 38 -5.30 -13.77 -0.15
C GLU A 38 -5.44 -13.18 1.25
N ALA A 39 -4.43 -12.44 1.66
CA ALA A 39 -4.43 -11.82 2.98
C ALA A 39 -5.14 -10.47 2.99
N LYS A 40 -5.42 -9.93 1.81
CA LYS A 40 -6.03 -8.60 1.62
C LYS A 40 -5.18 -7.52 2.27
N THR A 41 -3.88 -7.61 2.03
CA THR A 41 -2.92 -6.66 2.59
C THR A 41 -2.03 -6.09 1.50
N VAL A 42 -1.45 -4.93 1.79
CA VAL A 42 -0.49 -4.28 0.92
C VAL A 42 0.79 -4.07 1.70
N GLU A 43 1.88 -4.57 1.18
CA GLU A 43 3.19 -4.41 1.80
C GLU A 43 3.97 -3.39 1.00
N VAL A 44 4.41 -2.32 1.65
CA VAL A 44 5.10 -1.22 0.98
C VAL A 44 6.41 -0.93 1.68
N ALA A 45 7.49 -0.95 0.92
CA ALA A 45 8.78 -0.47 1.39
C ALA A 45 8.96 0.95 0.88
N TYR A 46 9.12 1.89 1.80
CA TYR A 46 9.17 3.30 1.42
C TYR A 46 10.18 4.06 2.27
N GLY A 47 10.48 5.26 1.81
CA GLY A 47 11.34 6.17 2.53
C GLY A 47 10.99 7.60 2.17
N ALA A 48 11.69 8.56 2.79
CA ALA A 48 11.46 9.97 2.46
C ALA A 48 11.64 10.19 0.95
N PRO A 49 10.87 11.08 0.33
CA PRO A 49 9.90 12.00 0.92
C PRO A 49 8.49 11.42 1.12
N THR A 50 8.26 10.18 0.76
CA THR A 50 6.95 9.56 0.94
C THR A 50 6.69 9.27 2.42
N THR A 51 5.43 9.43 2.82
CA THR A 51 5.00 9.14 4.18
C THR A 51 3.91 8.08 4.16
N LEU A 52 3.65 7.50 5.32
CA LEU A 52 2.56 6.53 5.45
C LEU A 52 1.22 7.14 5.07
N GLU A 53 1.00 8.40 5.43
CA GLU A 53 -0.22 9.11 5.06
C GLU A 53 -0.39 9.19 3.55
N ALA A 54 0.67 9.49 2.84
CA ALA A 54 0.61 9.58 1.37
C ALA A 54 0.26 8.22 0.76
N ILE A 55 0.80 7.15 1.34
CA ILE A 55 0.54 5.80 0.87
C ILE A 55 -0.92 5.42 1.10
N THR A 56 -1.43 5.63 2.30
CA THR A 56 -2.82 5.28 2.60
C THR A 56 -3.79 6.13 1.80
N GLU A 57 -3.46 7.40 1.60
CA GLU A 57 -4.29 8.30 0.80
C GLU A 57 -4.34 7.83 -0.66
N ALA A 58 -3.23 7.39 -1.21
CA ALA A 58 -3.19 6.88 -2.57
C ALA A 58 -4.06 5.64 -2.73
N ILE A 59 -4.08 4.78 -1.72
CA ILE A 59 -4.93 3.59 -1.73
C ILE A 59 -6.41 3.99 -1.67
N GLU A 60 -6.74 4.93 -0.81
CA GLU A 60 -8.11 5.40 -0.67
C GLU A 60 -8.61 6.10 -1.93
N ASP A 61 -7.73 6.80 -2.62
CA ASP A 61 -8.05 7.44 -3.89
C ASP A 61 -8.47 6.44 -4.96
N GLN A 62 -8.03 5.21 -4.84
CA GLN A 62 -8.44 4.15 -5.78
C GLN A 62 -9.81 3.56 -5.43
N GLY A 63 -10.42 4.02 -4.36
CA GLY A 63 -11.73 3.54 -3.95
C GLY A 63 -11.70 2.43 -2.90
N TYR A 64 -10.54 2.19 -2.29
CA TYR A 64 -10.40 1.15 -1.28
C TYR A 64 -10.31 1.77 0.10
N ASN A 65 -10.84 1.06 1.09
CA ASN A 65 -10.75 1.50 2.48
C ASN A 65 -9.56 0.84 3.16
N VAL A 66 -8.81 1.64 3.90
CA VAL A 66 -7.73 1.13 4.73
C VAL A 66 -8.29 0.84 6.11
N ALA A 67 -8.32 -0.44 6.47
CA ALA A 67 -8.84 -0.86 7.77
C ALA A 67 -7.82 -0.62 8.88
N SER A 68 -6.56 -0.93 8.60
CA SER A 68 -5.50 -0.74 9.57
C SER A 68 -4.15 -0.74 8.87
N HIS A 69 -3.13 -0.30 9.57
CA HIS A 69 -1.78 -0.36 9.05
C HIS A 69 -0.82 -0.69 10.19
N ASN A 70 0.28 -1.32 9.84
CA ASN A 70 1.27 -1.74 10.81
C ASN A 70 2.65 -1.50 10.21
N VAL A 71 3.39 -0.56 10.78
CA VAL A 71 4.72 -0.24 10.30
C VAL A 71 5.72 -1.17 10.97
N THR A 72 6.44 -1.92 10.16
CA THR A 72 7.52 -2.77 10.65
C THR A 72 8.81 -2.02 10.39
N ALA A 73 9.40 -1.52 11.45
CA ALA A 73 10.67 -0.81 11.34
C ALA A 73 11.79 -1.80 11.14
N ASN A 74 12.82 -1.32 10.50
CA ASN A 74 14.02 -2.14 10.34
C ASN A 74 15.28 -1.33 10.47
#